data_6126652c31cb277c980c7a998e8b3acf
#
_entry.id   6126652c31cb277c980c7a998e8b3acf
#
_cell.length_a   1.000
_cell.length_b   1.000
_cell.length_c   1.000
_cell.angle_alpha   90.00
_cell.angle_beta   90.00
_cell.angle_gamma   90.00
#
_symmetry.space_group_name_H-M   'P 1'
#
loop_
_entity.id
_entity.type
_entity.pdbx_description
1 polymer ?
#
loop_
_entity_poly.entity_id
_entity_poly.type
_entity_poly.pdbx_seq_one_letter_code
_entity_poly.pdbx_strand_id
1 'polypeptide(L)'
;MRFLLALLLILWTSAAALAERRVALVIADDDYRLIRPLANPVNDGEAMEGALKKLGFEVVLETNRDLRRTRRALDDFREDARGADVALVYFSGHGVEISGDNRLLPVDADASSLDALEKTSLPLEEVREAVAATAKVGLIVLDACRSDPFAGAGSEGRGATSLAKDAADKVRPGLGRVGRAENILFAFAAAPGETAADGTGQNSPFTAALTKYLGTDGLEIRSVLT
;
A
#
# COMPACT_ATOMS: atom_id res chain seq x y z
N MET A 1 -16.64 -65.65 -34.73
CA MET A 1 -17.18 -64.45 -34.19
C MET A 1 -16.09 -63.86 -33.25
N ARG A 2 -15.36 -62.86 -33.71
CA ARG A 2 -14.28 -62.19 -32.95
C ARG A 2 -14.83 -60.89 -32.40
N PHE A 3 -15.02 -60.79 -31.08
CA PHE A 3 -15.41 -59.58 -30.43
C PHE A 3 -14.14 -58.69 -30.25
N LEU A 4 -14.09 -57.61 -31.03
CA LEU A 4 -13.11 -56.50 -30.82
C LEU A 4 -13.63 -55.64 -29.68
N LEU A 5 -12.98 -55.77 -28.53
CA LEU A 5 -13.13 -54.80 -27.41
C LEU A 5 -12.34 -53.55 -27.79
N ALA A 6 -12.99 -52.48 -28.19
CA ALA A 6 -12.41 -51.16 -28.32
C ALA A 6 -12.32 -50.52 -26.93
N LEU A 7 -11.12 -50.54 -26.36
CA LEU A 7 -10.80 -49.85 -25.09
C LEU A 7 -10.65 -48.38 -25.42
N LEU A 8 -11.70 -47.59 -25.16
CA LEU A 8 -11.66 -46.12 -25.26
C LEU A 8 -10.90 -45.60 -24.06
N LEU A 9 -9.60 -45.35 -24.22
CA LEU A 9 -8.81 -44.59 -23.25
C LEU A 9 -9.23 -43.11 -23.30
N ILE A 10 -10.11 -42.71 -22.38
CA ILE A 10 -10.43 -41.30 -22.15
C ILE A 10 -9.22 -40.73 -21.42
N LEU A 11 -8.33 -40.08 -22.16
CA LEU A 11 -7.31 -39.20 -21.64
C LEU A 11 -8.01 -37.99 -21.00
N TRP A 12 -8.28 -38.08 -19.71
CA TRP A 12 -8.57 -36.89 -18.89
C TRP A 12 -7.29 -36.08 -18.83
N THR A 13 -7.10 -35.16 -19.74
CA THR A 13 -6.18 -34.06 -19.57
C THR A 13 -6.78 -33.18 -18.50
N SER A 14 -6.41 -33.43 -17.25
CA SER A 14 -6.60 -32.47 -16.20
C SER A 14 -5.79 -31.25 -16.61
N ALA A 15 -6.43 -30.26 -17.23
CA ALA A 15 -5.87 -28.92 -17.28
C ALA A 15 -5.70 -28.50 -15.82
N ALA A 16 -4.47 -28.62 -15.30
CA ALA A 16 -4.16 -28.01 -14.05
C ALA A 16 -4.50 -26.52 -14.22
N ALA A 17 -5.61 -26.09 -13.64
CA ALA A 17 -5.90 -24.67 -13.52
C ALA A 17 -4.68 -24.10 -12.80
N LEU A 18 -3.84 -23.37 -13.54
CA LEU A 18 -2.73 -22.66 -12.93
C LEU A 18 -3.36 -21.76 -11.87
N ALA A 19 -3.08 -22.06 -10.61
CA ALA A 19 -3.58 -21.24 -9.52
C ALA A 19 -3.13 -19.80 -9.78
N GLU A 20 -4.05 -18.86 -9.70
CA GLU A 20 -3.77 -17.44 -9.88
C GLU A 20 -2.69 -17.02 -8.89
N ARG A 21 -1.55 -16.55 -9.40
CA ARG A 21 -0.43 -16.11 -8.56
C ARG A 21 -0.65 -14.68 -8.09
N ARG A 22 -0.72 -14.50 -6.80
CA ARG A 22 -1.00 -13.22 -6.14
C ARG A 22 0.15 -12.84 -5.23
N VAL A 23 0.72 -11.66 -5.42
CA VAL A 23 1.84 -11.16 -4.63
C VAL A 23 1.48 -9.83 -4.01
N ALA A 24 1.86 -9.60 -2.75
CA ALA A 24 1.60 -8.36 -2.06
C ALA A 24 2.81 -7.86 -1.26
N LEU A 25 3.06 -6.56 -1.33
CA LEU A 25 3.93 -5.81 -0.44
C LEU A 25 3.05 -4.96 0.49
N VAL A 26 3.21 -5.16 1.79
CA VAL A 26 2.55 -4.38 2.84
C VAL A 26 3.60 -3.54 3.53
N ILE A 27 3.45 -2.23 3.51
CA ILE A 27 4.34 -1.25 4.17
C ILE A 27 3.55 -0.54 5.24
N ALA A 28 4.09 -0.49 6.47
CA ALA A 28 3.39 0.09 7.61
C ALA A 28 4.37 0.85 8.52
N ASP A 29 4.22 2.18 8.58
CA ASP A 29 5.15 3.07 9.25
C ASP A 29 4.42 3.93 10.30
N ASP A 30 4.79 3.80 11.58
CA ASP A 30 4.25 4.57 12.71
C ASP A 30 5.32 5.23 13.60
N ASP A 31 6.54 4.67 13.67
CA ASP A 31 7.64 5.14 14.53
C ASP A 31 8.48 6.21 13.80
N TYR A 32 7.83 7.31 13.43
CA TYR A 32 8.49 8.43 12.76
C TYR A 32 9.48 9.14 13.70
N ARG A 33 10.69 9.41 13.19
CA ARG A 33 11.79 9.93 13.99
C ARG A 33 11.79 11.46 14.09
N LEU A 34 11.36 12.13 13.02
CA LEU A 34 11.49 13.58 12.85
C LEU A 34 10.15 14.30 12.66
N ILE A 35 9.09 13.56 12.42
CA ILE A 35 7.72 14.05 12.30
C ILE A 35 6.81 13.33 13.30
N ARG A 36 5.53 13.70 13.35
CA ARG A 36 4.58 13.12 14.31
C ARG A 36 4.44 11.61 14.14
N PRO A 37 4.61 10.80 15.21
CA PRO A 37 4.32 9.36 15.15
C PRO A 37 2.81 9.10 15.03
N LEU A 38 2.47 7.88 14.59
CA LEU A 38 1.10 7.39 14.48
C LEU A 38 0.89 6.23 15.48
N ALA A 39 -0.37 5.83 15.68
CA ALA A 39 -0.69 4.77 16.64
C ALA A 39 -0.96 3.41 15.99
N ASN A 40 -1.59 3.38 14.82
CA ASN A 40 -2.20 2.18 14.27
C ASN A 40 -1.52 1.56 13.02
N PRO A 41 -0.61 2.23 12.28
CA PRO A 41 -0.13 1.68 11.01
C PRO A 41 0.44 0.28 11.09
N VAL A 42 1.25 -0.05 12.08
CA VAL A 42 1.83 -1.40 12.22
C VAL A 42 0.74 -2.44 12.45
N ASN A 43 -0.24 -2.16 13.31
CA ASN A 43 -1.39 -3.05 13.51
C ASN A 43 -2.21 -3.21 12.22
N ASP A 44 -2.36 -2.14 11.44
CA ASP A 44 -3.04 -2.17 10.14
C ASP A 44 -2.31 -3.07 9.15
N GLY A 45 -0.97 -2.95 9.10
CA GLY A 45 -0.12 -3.79 8.27
C GLY A 45 -0.25 -5.28 8.62
N GLU A 46 -0.22 -5.62 9.91
CA GLU A 46 -0.39 -6.99 10.38
C GLU A 46 -1.78 -7.56 10.06
N ALA A 47 -2.82 -6.75 10.26
CA ALA A 47 -4.19 -7.15 9.93
C ALA A 47 -4.36 -7.38 8.41
N MET A 48 -3.78 -6.50 7.59
CA MET A 48 -3.80 -6.61 6.13
C MET A 48 -3.01 -7.82 5.65
N GLU A 49 -1.80 -8.05 6.19
CA GLU A 49 -1.01 -9.25 5.90
C GLU A 49 -1.82 -10.52 6.16
N GLY A 50 -2.45 -10.61 7.34
CA GLY A 50 -3.28 -11.76 7.71
C GLY A 50 -4.49 -11.96 6.78
N ALA A 51 -5.15 -10.89 6.35
CA ALA A 51 -6.27 -10.94 5.41
C ALA A 51 -5.81 -11.38 4.01
N LEU A 52 -4.73 -10.82 3.49
CA LEU A 52 -4.20 -11.14 2.17
C LEU A 52 -3.67 -12.58 2.09
N LYS A 53 -2.99 -13.08 3.14
CA LYS A 53 -2.56 -14.49 3.21
C LYS A 53 -3.75 -15.47 3.12
N LYS A 54 -4.87 -15.17 3.78
CA LYS A 54 -6.10 -15.96 3.67
C LYS A 54 -6.69 -15.97 2.26
N LEU A 55 -6.43 -14.94 1.46
CA LEU A 55 -6.82 -14.82 0.06
C LEU A 55 -5.80 -15.42 -0.92
N GLY A 56 -4.78 -16.12 -0.41
CA GLY A 56 -3.79 -16.80 -1.22
C GLY A 56 -2.70 -15.89 -1.79
N PHE A 57 -2.49 -14.70 -1.22
CA PHE A 57 -1.35 -13.87 -1.57
C PHE A 57 -0.06 -14.36 -0.92
N GLU A 58 1.03 -14.33 -1.68
CA GLU A 58 2.40 -14.29 -1.17
C GLU A 58 2.64 -12.88 -0.63
N VAL A 59 2.82 -12.72 0.68
CA VAL A 59 2.85 -11.39 1.33
C VAL A 59 4.20 -11.15 2.00
N VAL A 60 4.79 -10.00 1.70
CA VAL A 60 5.93 -9.42 2.43
C VAL A 60 5.41 -8.23 3.24
N LEU A 61 5.63 -8.25 4.56
CA LEU A 61 5.32 -7.16 5.47
C LEU A 61 6.61 -6.42 5.87
N GLU A 62 6.64 -5.13 5.64
CA GLU A 62 7.72 -4.22 6.03
C GLU A 62 7.18 -3.16 6.99
N THR A 63 7.75 -3.10 8.19
CA THR A 63 7.31 -2.17 9.24
C THR A 63 8.43 -1.22 9.63
N ASN A 64 8.12 0.06 9.78
CA ASN A 64 9.03 1.08 10.29
C ASN A 64 10.36 1.16 9.52
N ARG A 65 10.25 1.25 8.19
CA ARG A 65 11.42 1.28 7.31
C ARG A 65 11.82 2.71 6.94
N ASP A 66 13.13 2.95 6.86
CA ASP A 66 13.69 4.14 6.22
C ASP A 66 13.50 4.09 4.70
N LEU A 67 13.63 5.23 4.02
CA LEU A 67 13.43 5.34 2.57
C LEU A 67 14.28 4.32 1.78
N ARG A 68 15.53 4.12 2.19
CA ARG A 68 16.43 3.19 1.50
C ARG A 68 15.94 1.74 1.59
N ARG A 69 15.43 1.32 2.75
CA ARG A 69 14.87 -0.03 2.95
C ARG A 69 13.53 -0.19 2.26
N THR A 70 12.70 0.85 2.30
CA THR A 70 11.41 0.87 1.59
C THR A 70 11.61 0.72 0.07
N ARG A 71 12.56 1.44 -0.52
CA ARG A 71 12.91 1.28 -1.95
C ARG A 71 13.44 -0.12 -2.27
N ARG A 72 14.28 -0.68 -1.40
CA ARG A 72 14.75 -2.06 -1.58
C ARG A 72 13.59 -3.06 -1.57
N ALA A 73 12.68 -2.95 -0.58
CA ALA A 73 11.50 -3.81 -0.53
C ALA A 73 10.62 -3.68 -1.79
N LEU A 74 10.53 -2.47 -2.34
CA LEU A 74 9.81 -2.22 -3.60
C LEU A 74 10.52 -2.86 -4.82
N ASP A 75 11.85 -2.82 -4.84
CA ASP A 75 12.64 -3.48 -5.90
C ASP A 75 12.53 -5.01 -5.79
N ASP A 76 12.64 -5.57 -4.60
CA ASP A 76 12.45 -7.01 -4.34
C ASP A 76 11.03 -7.44 -4.73
N PHE A 77 10.00 -6.64 -4.36
CA PHE A 77 8.63 -6.88 -4.78
C PHE A 77 8.46 -6.87 -6.31
N ARG A 78 9.12 -5.94 -7.01
CA ARG A 78 9.09 -5.87 -8.48
C ARG A 78 9.64 -7.15 -9.12
N GLU A 79 10.66 -7.75 -8.52
CA GLU A 79 11.21 -9.02 -8.99
C GLU A 79 10.29 -10.19 -8.67
N ASP A 80 9.80 -10.28 -7.45
CA ASP A 80 8.92 -11.35 -6.97
C ASP A 80 7.57 -11.36 -7.68
N ALA A 81 6.99 -10.17 -7.93
CA ALA A 81 5.70 -10.05 -8.61
C ALA A 81 5.75 -10.22 -10.13
N ARG A 82 6.94 -10.41 -10.71
CA ARG A 82 7.07 -10.57 -12.17
C ARG A 82 6.27 -11.77 -12.68
N GLY A 83 5.32 -11.49 -13.58
CA GLY A 83 4.43 -12.50 -14.15
C GLY A 83 3.33 -12.99 -13.20
N ALA A 84 3.11 -12.34 -12.07
CA ALA A 84 1.94 -12.58 -11.24
C ALA A 84 0.65 -12.16 -11.95
N ASP A 85 -0.46 -12.79 -11.59
CA ASP A 85 -1.78 -12.40 -12.10
C ASP A 85 -2.26 -11.13 -11.37
N VAL A 86 -2.00 -11.04 -10.05
CA VAL A 86 -2.34 -9.88 -9.23
C VAL A 86 -1.13 -9.44 -8.42
N ALA A 87 -0.82 -8.14 -8.46
CA ALA A 87 0.18 -7.51 -7.61
C ALA A 87 -0.48 -6.41 -6.76
N LEU A 88 -0.27 -6.42 -5.45
CA LEU A 88 -0.86 -5.47 -4.52
C LEU A 88 0.23 -4.78 -3.70
N VAL A 89 0.17 -3.45 -3.64
CA VAL A 89 0.91 -2.68 -2.64
C VAL A 89 -0.09 -2.04 -1.69
N TYR A 90 0.06 -2.30 -0.40
CA TYR A 90 -0.65 -1.61 0.67
C TYR A 90 0.33 -0.75 1.44
N PHE A 91 -0.06 0.49 1.74
CA PHE A 91 0.69 1.40 2.59
C PHE A 91 -0.20 1.96 3.70
N SER A 92 0.27 1.89 4.94
CA SER A 92 -0.32 2.57 6.10
C SER A 92 0.72 3.47 6.75
N GLY A 93 0.44 4.79 6.82
CA GLY A 93 1.39 5.78 7.32
C GLY A 93 1.05 7.19 6.88
N HIS A 94 2.02 8.10 6.97
CA HIS A 94 1.87 9.46 6.49
C HIS A 94 2.03 9.57 4.97
N GLY A 95 1.15 10.37 4.36
CA GLY A 95 1.24 10.76 2.96
C GLY A 95 1.06 12.27 2.81
N VAL A 96 1.74 12.85 1.85
CA VAL A 96 1.67 14.28 1.53
C VAL A 96 1.64 14.49 0.01
N GLU A 97 1.09 15.65 -0.40
CA GLU A 97 1.28 16.17 -1.75
C GLU A 97 2.36 17.24 -1.70
N ILE A 98 3.38 17.14 -2.54
CA ILE A 98 4.42 18.16 -2.72
C ILE A 98 4.35 18.70 -4.14
N SER A 99 3.98 19.95 -4.29
CA SER A 99 3.88 20.62 -5.61
C SER A 99 3.01 19.87 -6.65
N GLY A 100 2.01 19.11 -6.20
CA GLY A 100 1.14 18.29 -7.04
C GLY A 100 1.54 16.81 -7.11
N ASP A 101 2.70 16.43 -6.60
CA ASP A 101 3.18 15.05 -6.57
C ASP A 101 2.86 14.37 -5.24
N ASN A 102 2.21 13.23 -5.30
CA ASN A 102 1.93 12.41 -4.11
C ASN A 102 3.17 11.69 -3.63
N ARG A 103 3.41 11.74 -2.31
CA ARG A 103 4.56 11.11 -1.67
C ARG A 103 4.16 10.38 -0.40
N LEU A 104 4.73 9.21 -0.21
CA LEU A 104 4.63 8.42 1.00
C LEU A 104 5.84 8.74 1.89
N LEU A 105 5.62 8.89 3.19
CA LEU A 105 6.67 9.27 4.14
C LEU A 105 7.16 8.03 4.90
N PRO A 106 8.41 7.58 4.69
CA PRO A 106 9.07 6.59 5.54
C PRO A 106 9.40 7.16 6.91
N VAL A 107 9.83 6.31 7.86
CA VAL A 107 10.09 6.74 9.26
C VAL A 107 11.23 7.75 9.42
N ASP A 108 12.08 7.92 8.43
CA ASP A 108 13.18 8.90 8.40
C ASP A 108 12.84 10.19 7.60
N ALA A 109 11.57 10.40 7.26
CA ALA A 109 11.13 11.60 6.56
C ALA A 109 11.51 12.86 7.34
N ASP A 110 12.18 13.81 6.67
CA ASP A 110 12.74 15.02 7.24
C ASP A 110 12.05 16.27 6.66
N ALA A 111 11.32 16.98 7.51
CA ALA A 111 10.59 18.20 7.17
C ALA A 111 11.40 19.49 7.42
N SER A 112 12.71 19.42 7.70
CA SER A 112 13.55 20.56 8.00
C SER A 112 13.74 21.54 6.84
N SER A 113 13.52 21.08 5.61
CA SER A 113 13.42 21.89 4.39
C SER A 113 12.60 21.16 3.32
N LEU A 114 12.15 21.89 2.30
CA LEU A 114 11.49 21.26 1.16
C LEU A 114 12.39 20.22 0.47
N ASP A 115 13.65 20.57 0.24
CA ASP A 115 14.66 19.68 -0.38
C ASP A 115 14.91 18.42 0.47
N ALA A 116 14.98 18.55 1.81
CA ALA A 116 15.12 17.41 2.70
C ALA A 116 13.89 16.48 2.61
N LEU A 117 12.68 17.04 2.65
CA LEU A 117 11.45 16.27 2.56
C LEU A 117 11.32 15.55 1.21
N GLU A 118 11.66 16.21 0.11
CA GLU A 118 11.65 15.58 -1.21
C GLU A 118 12.66 14.42 -1.30
N LYS A 119 13.85 14.57 -0.71
CA LYS A 119 14.89 13.53 -0.71
C LYS A 119 14.61 12.36 0.21
N THR A 120 13.80 12.56 1.26
CA THR A 120 13.48 11.54 2.27
C THR A 120 12.08 10.99 2.14
N SER A 121 11.36 11.29 1.09
CA SER A 121 10.03 10.74 0.78
C SER A 121 10.05 9.86 -0.46
N LEU A 122 9.11 8.91 -0.52
CA LEU A 122 8.92 8.01 -1.66
C LEU A 122 7.85 8.57 -2.58
N PRO A 123 8.16 8.92 -3.84
CA PRO A 123 7.15 9.27 -4.83
C PRO A 123 6.16 8.11 -5.04
N LEU A 124 4.85 8.38 -5.00
CA LEU A 124 3.83 7.38 -5.28
C LEU A 124 3.96 6.81 -6.70
N GLU A 125 4.57 7.58 -7.60
CA GLU A 125 4.88 7.15 -8.96
C GLU A 125 5.84 5.93 -8.98
N GLU A 126 6.86 5.87 -8.09
CA GLU A 126 7.76 4.71 -7.99
C GLU A 126 6.97 3.43 -7.61
N VAL A 127 5.96 3.56 -6.73
CA VAL A 127 5.07 2.45 -6.37
C VAL A 127 4.20 2.04 -7.56
N ARG A 128 3.63 3.03 -8.27
CA ARG A 128 2.81 2.77 -9.45
C ARG A 128 3.59 2.04 -10.53
N GLU A 129 4.82 2.47 -10.80
CA GLU A 129 5.71 1.84 -11.78
C GLU A 129 6.07 0.40 -11.38
N ALA A 130 6.34 0.16 -10.09
CA ALA A 130 6.63 -1.18 -9.60
C ALA A 130 5.46 -2.13 -9.84
N VAL A 131 4.23 -1.70 -9.54
CA VAL A 131 3.01 -2.50 -9.75
C VAL A 131 2.72 -2.68 -11.24
N ALA A 132 2.81 -1.62 -12.05
CA ALA A 132 2.54 -1.65 -13.49
C ALA A 132 3.46 -2.60 -14.27
N ALA A 133 4.72 -2.72 -13.83
CA ALA A 133 5.73 -3.52 -14.54
C ALA A 133 5.58 -5.04 -14.33
N THR A 134 4.72 -5.49 -13.42
CA THR A 134 4.85 -6.84 -12.85
C THR A 134 3.65 -7.75 -13.07
N ALA A 135 2.42 -7.25 -13.03
CA ALA A 135 1.24 -8.10 -13.02
C ALA A 135 0.20 -7.71 -14.08
N LYS A 136 -0.74 -8.64 -14.34
CA LYS A 136 -1.88 -8.37 -15.21
C LYS A 136 -2.86 -7.38 -14.57
N VAL A 137 -3.02 -7.43 -13.24
CA VAL A 137 -3.86 -6.55 -12.45
C VAL A 137 -3.06 -6.01 -11.28
N GLY A 138 -3.02 -4.70 -11.15
CA GLY A 138 -2.37 -4.00 -10.06
C GLY A 138 -3.38 -3.42 -9.07
N LEU A 139 -3.05 -3.46 -7.79
CA LEU A 139 -3.81 -2.84 -6.72
C LEU A 139 -2.87 -1.98 -5.88
N ILE A 140 -3.22 -0.71 -5.66
CA ILE A 140 -2.50 0.18 -4.76
C ILE A 140 -3.52 0.69 -3.74
N VAL A 141 -3.33 0.30 -2.49
CA VAL A 141 -4.24 0.59 -1.38
C VAL A 141 -3.51 1.48 -0.39
N LEU A 142 -4.01 2.69 -0.17
CA LEU A 142 -3.34 3.73 0.58
C LEU A 142 -4.18 4.15 1.78
N ASP A 143 -3.84 3.62 2.94
CA ASP A 143 -4.30 4.08 4.25
C ASP A 143 -3.36 5.19 4.75
N ALA A 144 -3.21 6.21 3.94
CA ALA A 144 -2.37 7.37 4.14
C ALA A 144 -3.24 8.62 4.11
N CYS A 145 -2.81 9.71 4.64
CA CYS A 145 -3.56 10.95 4.82
C CYS A 145 -4.10 11.10 6.24
N ARG A 146 -3.42 10.52 7.19
CA ARG A 146 -3.76 10.68 8.60
C ARG A 146 -3.30 12.06 9.02
N SER A 147 -3.99 12.77 9.86
CA SER A 147 -3.70 14.07 10.45
C SER A 147 -2.40 14.77 9.92
N ASP A 148 -2.33 16.05 9.94
CA ASP A 148 -1.13 16.79 9.53
C ASP A 148 0.13 16.19 10.19
N PRO A 149 1.08 15.59 9.43
CA PRO A 149 2.28 14.97 9.98
C PRO A 149 3.20 15.98 10.68
N PHE A 150 2.99 17.27 10.43
CA PHE A 150 3.80 18.38 10.94
C PHE A 150 3.10 19.14 12.09
N ALA A 151 1.82 18.84 12.39
CA ALA A 151 1.09 19.47 13.48
C ALA A 151 1.61 19.01 14.84
N GLY A 152 1.85 19.96 15.75
CA GLY A 152 2.28 19.68 17.12
C GLY A 152 3.78 19.48 17.31
N ALA A 153 4.57 19.63 16.29
CA ALA A 153 6.04 19.50 16.33
C ALA A 153 6.77 20.57 17.15
N GLY A 154 6.08 21.37 17.95
CA GLY A 154 6.69 22.45 18.75
C GLY A 154 6.35 22.45 20.23
N SER A 155 5.51 21.55 20.74
CA SER A 155 5.00 21.70 22.10
C SER A 155 5.42 20.67 23.14
N GLU A 156 5.81 19.44 22.80
CA GLU A 156 6.32 18.51 23.82
C GLU A 156 7.27 17.44 23.25
N GLY A 157 8.56 17.70 23.41
CA GLY A 157 9.65 16.77 23.59
C GLY A 157 9.68 15.46 22.79
N ARG A 158 10.37 15.48 21.71
CA ARG A 158 11.20 14.51 20.98
C ARG A 158 11.46 15.01 19.57
N GLY A 159 11.98 16.24 19.43
CA GLY A 159 12.64 16.65 18.17
C GLY A 159 11.78 16.64 16.89
N ALA A 160 10.44 16.54 16.99
CA ALA A 160 9.60 16.60 15.82
C ALA A 160 9.73 17.96 15.12
N THR A 161 10.14 17.93 13.87
CA THR A 161 10.39 19.14 13.08
C THR A 161 9.08 19.63 12.50
N SER A 162 8.73 20.90 12.79
CA SER A 162 7.64 21.58 12.08
C SER A 162 8.03 21.74 10.62
N LEU A 163 7.02 21.73 9.75
CA LEU A 163 7.25 21.99 8.33
C LEU A 163 8.01 23.31 8.13
N ALA A 164 9.08 23.25 7.37
CA ALA A 164 9.89 24.41 7.06
C ALA A 164 9.09 25.48 6.30
N LYS A 165 9.43 26.76 6.49
CA LYS A 165 8.70 27.88 5.88
C LYS A 165 8.73 27.84 4.35
N ASP A 166 9.81 27.36 3.75
CA ASP A 166 9.97 27.24 2.30
C ASP A 166 9.10 26.11 1.70
N ALA A 167 8.63 25.19 2.55
CA ALA A 167 7.77 24.07 2.17
C ALA A 167 6.28 24.37 2.39
N ALA A 168 5.94 25.33 3.27
CA ALA A 168 4.55 25.55 3.71
C ALA A 168 3.53 25.80 2.59
N ASP A 169 3.95 26.48 1.52
CA ASP A 169 3.07 26.77 0.37
C ASP A 169 3.02 25.63 -0.68
N LYS A 170 3.95 24.68 -0.57
CA LYS A 170 4.14 23.60 -1.56
C LYS A 170 3.72 22.23 -1.07
N VAL A 171 3.70 22.04 0.24
CA VAL A 171 3.36 20.76 0.87
C VAL A 171 1.94 20.83 1.42
N ARG A 172 1.15 19.84 1.07
CA ARG A 172 -0.21 19.66 1.60
C ARG A 172 -0.27 18.31 2.33
N PRO A 173 -0.78 18.28 3.57
CA PRO A 173 -1.10 17.02 4.24
C PRO A 173 -2.11 16.22 3.42
N GLY A 174 -1.92 14.90 3.40
CA GLY A 174 -2.78 14.04 2.62
C GLY A 174 -2.32 13.85 1.17
N LEU A 175 -2.98 12.92 0.49
CA LEU A 175 -2.69 12.60 -0.90
C LEU A 175 -3.66 13.34 -1.84
N GLY A 176 -3.13 13.87 -2.92
CA GLY A 176 -3.89 14.47 -4.00
C GLY A 176 -4.46 13.42 -4.96
N ARG A 177 -5.11 13.89 -6.01
CA ARG A 177 -5.67 13.02 -7.05
C ARG A 177 -4.56 12.30 -7.80
N VAL A 178 -4.79 11.02 -8.11
CA VAL A 178 -3.94 10.26 -9.04
C VAL A 178 -4.59 10.19 -10.42
N GLY A 179 -3.75 10.22 -11.45
CA GLY A 179 -4.18 9.96 -12.83
C GLY A 179 -4.65 8.52 -13.02
N ARG A 180 -5.44 8.29 -14.06
CA ARG A 180 -5.82 6.91 -14.43
C ARG A 180 -4.58 6.14 -14.89
N ALA A 181 -4.48 4.89 -14.45
CA ALA A 181 -3.49 3.94 -14.93
C ALA A 181 -4.20 2.71 -15.49
N GLU A 182 -3.71 2.17 -16.60
CA GLU A 182 -4.24 0.94 -17.15
C GLU A 182 -3.94 -0.23 -16.21
N ASN A 183 -4.94 -1.07 -15.97
CA ASN A 183 -4.85 -2.27 -15.13
C ASN A 183 -4.46 -2.03 -13.67
N ILE A 184 -4.49 -0.80 -13.17
CA ILE A 184 -4.23 -0.48 -11.76
C ILE A 184 -5.48 0.13 -11.12
N LEU A 185 -5.92 -0.45 -10.02
CA LEU A 185 -6.94 0.10 -9.14
C LEU A 185 -6.27 0.78 -7.94
N PHE A 186 -6.59 2.07 -7.73
CA PHE A 186 -6.21 2.80 -6.53
C PHE A 186 -7.38 2.82 -5.55
N ALA A 187 -7.08 2.58 -4.27
CA ALA A 187 -7.99 2.77 -3.16
C ALA A 187 -7.35 3.69 -2.12
N PHE A 188 -8.11 4.67 -1.65
CA PHE A 188 -7.67 5.66 -0.68
C PHE A 188 -8.59 5.65 0.53
N ALA A 189 -8.02 5.75 1.74
CA ALA A 189 -8.78 5.83 2.98
C ALA A 189 -9.53 7.16 3.15
N ALA A 190 -9.16 8.20 2.39
CA ALA A 190 -9.80 9.52 2.40
C ALA A 190 -9.93 10.08 0.99
N ALA A 191 -10.83 11.03 0.79
CA ALA A 191 -10.94 11.79 -0.44
C ALA A 191 -9.68 12.66 -0.65
N PRO A 192 -9.35 13.00 -1.91
CA PRO A 192 -8.19 13.84 -2.21
C PRO A 192 -8.20 15.16 -1.44
N GLY A 193 -7.12 15.44 -0.72
CA GLY A 193 -6.98 16.63 0.12
C GLY A 193 -7.67 16.56 1.47
N GLU A 194 -8.30 15.43 1.81
CA GLU A 194 -8.86 15.17 3.13
C GLU A 194 -7.94 14.26 3.96
N THR A 195 -8.13 14.27 5.28
CA THR A 195 -7.37 13.43 6.20
C THR A 195 -8.20 12.22 6.64
N ALA A 196 -7.64 11.02 6.54
CA ALA A 196 -8.23 9.82 7.11
C ALA A 196 -8.07 9.82 8.64
N ALA A 197 -9.03 9.21 9.33
CA ALA A 197 -8.94 9.03 10.77
C ALA A 197 -7.98 7.88 11.13
N ASP A 198 -7.09 8.10 12.09
CA ASP A 198 -6.27 7.03 12.69
C ASP A 198 -7.13 6.04 13.51
N GLY A 199 -8.27 6.53 14.00
CA GLY A 199 -9.17 5.75 14.82
C GLY A 199 -8.75 5.69 16.29
N THR A 200 -9.66 5.17 17.11
CA THR A 200 -9.41 4.94 18.55
C THR A 200 -9.29 3.46 18.90
N GLY A 201 -9.40 2.58 17.90
CA GLY A 201 -9.26 1.14 18.01
C GLY A 201 -7.82 0.67 17.74
N GLN A 202 -7.66 -0.64 17.55
CA GLN A 202 -6.37 -1.23 17.16
C GLN A 202 -6.02 -0.98 15.69
N ASN A 203 -7.03 -0.74 14.85
CA ASN A 203 -6.86 -0.47 13.44
C ASN A 203 -7.54 0.85 13.06
N SER A 204 -7.12 1.42 11.95
CA SER A 204 -7.84 2.49 11.31
C SER A 204 -9.25 2.04 10.90
N PRO A 205 -10.23 2.96 10.81
CA PRO A 205 -11.55 2.63 10.32
C PRO A 205 -11.54 2.03 8.91
N PHE A 206 -10.65 2.52 8.03
CA PHE A 206 -10.50 2.02 6.67
C PHE A 206 -9.98 0.58 6.65
N THR A 207 -8.87 0.30 7.33
CA THR A 207 -8.29 -1.06 7.38
C THR A 207 -9.20 -2.03 8.11
N ALA A 208 -9.87 -1.62 9.19
CA ALA A 208 -10.86 -2.46 9.88
C ALA A 208 -12.03 -2.84 8.97
N ALA A 209 -12.55 -1.91 8.18
CA ALA A 209 -13.59 -2.19 7.19
C ALA A 209 -13.07 -3.08 6.05
N LEU A 210 -11.90 -2.73 5.49
CA LEU A 210 -11.31 -3.45 4.37
C LEU A 210 -11.05 -4.92 4.74
N THR A 211 -10.37 -5.20 5.85
CA THR A 211 -10.05 -6.57 6.29
C THR A 211 -11.29 -7.39 6.64
N LYS A 212 -12.38 -6.75 7.08
CA LYS A 212 -13.66 -7.40 7.35
C LYS A 212 -14.34 -7.90 6.07
N TYR A 213 -14.27 -7.13 4.98
CA TYR A 213 -15.03 -7.42 3.76
C TYR A 213 -14.19 -8.03 2.64
N LEU A 214 -12.86 -7.98 2.70
CA LEU A 214 -11.91 -8.44 1.68
C LEU A 214 -11.97 -9.96 1.52
N GLY A 215 -12.66 -10.75 2.00
CA GLY A 215 -12.79 -12.20 1.80
C GLY A 215 -14.25 -12.64 1.68
N THR A 216 -15.16 -11.69 1.49
CA THR A 216 -16.58 -12.00 1.37
C THR A 216 -16.86 -12.62 0.01
N ASP A 217 -17.35 -13.85 0.00
CA ASP A 217 -17.67 -14.58 -1.22
C ASP A 217 -18.66 -13.82 -2.11
N GLY A 218 -18.33 -13.71 -3.39
CA GLY A 218 -19.17 -13.04 -4.38
C GLY A 218 -19.13 -11.51 -4.34
N LEU A 219 -18.33 -10.91 -3.46
CA LEU A 219 -18.15 -9.47 -3.42
C LEU A 219 -16.92 -9.06 -4.27
N GLU A 220 -17.17 -8.29 -5.31
CA GLU A 220 -16.08 -7.77 -6.15
C GLU A 220 -15.25 -6.75 -5.37
N ILE A 221 -13.92 -6.74 -5.58
CA ILE A 221 -12.99 -5.83 -4.90
C ILE A 221 -13.41 -4.35 -5.05
N ARG A 222 -13.95 -3.98 -6.20
CA ARG A 222 -14.46 -2.61 -6.43
C ARG A 222 -15.59 -2.26 -5.48
N SER A 223 -16.49 -3.20 -5.18
CA SER A 223 -17.60 -3.00 -4.24
C SER A 223 -17.14 -2.95 -2.78
N VAL A 224 -15.98 -3.53 -2.46
CA VAL A 224 -15.35 -3.42 -1.14
C VAL A 224 -14.75 -2.04 -0.93
N LEU A 225 -14.33 -1.37 -2.01
CA LEU A 225 -13.58 -0.11 -2.00
C LEU A 225 -14.47 1.12 -2.27
N THR A 226 -15.78 0.96 -2.38
CA THR A 226 -16.77 2.04 -2.58
C THR A 226 -17.75 2.11 -1.43
#